data_1e5cc8f4503aab0700eebe3266117b64
#
_entry.id   1e5cc8f4503aab0700eebe3266117b64
#
_cell.length_a   1.000
_cell.length_b   1.000
_cell.length_c   1.000
_cell.angle_alpha   90.00
_cell.angle_beta   90.00
_cell.angle_gamma   90.00
#
_symmetry.space_group_name_H-M   'P 1'
#
loop_
_entity.id
_entity.type
_entity.pdbx_description
1 polymer ?
#
loop_
_entity_poly.entity_id
_entity_poly.type
_entity_poly.pdbx_seq_one_letter_code
_entity_poly.pdbx_strand_id
1 'polypeptide(L)'
;VSDFAFLSEPGPTMLFGTVTTIKVLICSTILYVIISLIFGLMRLSKNPIIQGTATAYIEFFRGTSLLVQLFWFYYVLPFFGITLEAFTAGVVAIGMNFGAYGAEIVRGGVLAVPKGQWEGAFALNFTPAKRMRKIIIPQIFPIILPPAANLTVELLKATALVALVTVVDLTFEAKQINSITWLSAQCFGTALLIYYIISRFFLVP
;
A
#
# COMPACT_ATOMS: atom_id res chain seq x y z
N VAL A 1 -8.30 0.79 39.98
CA VAL A 1 -7.02 0.74 39.25
C VAL A 1 -7.00 1.98 38.38
N SER A 2 -6.07 2.90 38.64
CA SER A 2 -6.01 4.17 37.91
C SER A 2 -5.80 3.91 36.40
N ASP A 3 -6.59 4.58 35.58
CA ASP A 3 -6.57 4.43 34.10
C ASP A 3 -5.18 4.67 33.48
N PHE A 4 -4.26 5.29 34.20
CA PHE A 4 -2.88 5.55 33.81
C PHE A 4 -1.91 4.39 34.06
N ALA A 5 -2.20 3.44 34.94
CA ALA A 5 -1.38 2.24 35.14
C ALA A 5 -1.40 1.32 33.87
N PHE A 6 -2.42 1.46 33.04
CA PHE A 6 -2.50 0.79 31.73
C PHE A 6 -1.38 1.22 30.77
N LEU A 7 -0.87 2.45 30.87
CA LEU A 7 0.19 2.94 29.96
C LEU A 7 1.61 2.55 30.40
N SER A 8 1.81 2.14 31.66
CA SER A 8 3.14 1.88 32.18
C SER A 8 3.71 0.51 31.80
N GLU A 9 2.88 -0.55 31.73
CA GLU A 9 3.33 -1.90 31.36
C GLU A 9 3.08 -2.28 29.90
N PRO A 10 1.89 -2.06 29.30
CA PRO A 10 1.63 -2.37 27.89
C PRO A 10 2.09 -1.29 26.89
N GLY A 11 2.44 -0.10 27.35
CA GLY A 11 2.95 0.98 26.47
C GLY A 11 4.16 0.58 25.63
N PRO A 12 5.21 -0.04 26.18
CA PRO A 12 6.36 -0.49 25.44
C PRO A 12 6.02 -1.53 24.35
N THR A 13 5.13 -2.48 24.61
CA THR A 13 4.75 -3.53 23.65
C THR A 13 3.97 -2.94 22.47
N MET A 14 3.04 -2.01 22.73
CA MET A 14 2.34 -1.28 21.66
C MET A 14 3.30 -0.45 20.80
N LEU A 15 4.37 0.12 21.38
CA LEU A 15 5.41 0.80 20.61
C LEU A 15 6.16 -0.14 19.68
N PHE A 16 6.50 -1.36 20.14
CA PHE A 16 7.10 -2.38 19.26
C PHE A 16 6.15 -2.77 18.12
N GLY A 17 4.88 -3.01 18.41
CA GLY A 17 3.86 -3.25 17.38
C GLY A 17 3.75 -2.09 16.39
N THR A 18 3.83 -0.84 16.87
CA THR A 18 3.84 0.36 16.02
C THR A 18 5.04 0.38 15.06
N VAL A 19 6.23 0.05 15.54
CA VAL A 19 7.44 -0.04 14.69
C VAL A 19 7.26 -1.10 13.61
N THR A 20 6.68 -2.25 13.95
CA THR A 20 6.37 -3.31 12.96
C THR A 20 5.36 -2.82 11.93
N THR A 21 4.29 -2.16 12.35
CA THR A 21 3.31 -1.53 11.45
C THR A 21 3.97 -0.56 10.48
N ILE A 22 4.87 0.31 10.97
CA ILE A 22 5.61 1.25 10.13
C ILE A 22 6.54 0.52 9.14
N LYS A 23 7.21 -0.55 9.55
CA LYS A 23 8.04 -1.37 8.65
C LYS A 23 7.19 -1.99 7.55
N VAL A 24 6.06 -2.61 7.88
CA VAL A 24 5.12 -3.15 6.89
C VAL A 24 4.64 -2.05 5.94
N LEU A 25 4.24 -0.88 6.48
CA LEU A 25 3.80 0.28 5.69
C LEU A 25 4.88 0.70 4.68
N ILE A 26 6.11 0.92 5.12
CA ILE A 26 7.20 1.38 4.25
C ILE A 26 7.53 0.33 3.18
N CYS A 27 7.73 -0.94 3.58
CA CYS A 27 8.08 -2.01 2.63
C CYS A 27 6.97 -2.23 1.59
N SER A 28 5.71 -2.27 2.04
CA SER A 28 4.56 -2.41 1.14
C SER A 28 4.39 -1.19 0.24
N THR A 29 4.67 0.04 0.74
CA THR A 29 4.61 1.27 -0.04
C THR A 29 5.67 1.27 -1.15
N ILE A 30 6.89 0.89 -0.85
CA ILE A 30 7.95 0.76 -1.86
C ILE A 30 7.52 -0.25 -2.94
N LEU A 31 7.03 -1.40 -2.52
CA LEU A 31 6.62 -2.46 -3.43
C LEU A 31 5.43 -2.02 -4.31
N TYR A 32 4.39 -1.41 -3.71
CA TYR A 32 3.24 -0.96 -4.50
C TYR A 32 3.59 0.14 -5.49
N VAL A 33 4.49 1.08 -5.14
CA VAL A 33 4.94 2.13 -6.07
C VAL A 33 5.64 1.54 -7.27
N ILE A 34 6.56 0.59 -7.06
CA ILE A 34 7.27 -0.10 -8.13
C ILE A 34 6.28 -0.83 -9.06
N ILE A 35 5.38 -1.61 -8.48
CA ILE A 35 4.37 -2.37 -9.23
C ILE A 35 3.43 -1.42 -9.99
N SER A 36 2.99 -0.34 -9.36
CA SER A 36 2.11 0.67 -9.95
C SER A 36 2.73 1.31 -11.20
N LEU A 37 4.01 1.66 -11.13
CA LEU A 37 4.72 2.22 -12.27
C LEU A 37 4.86 1.20 -13.40
N ILE A 38 5.26 -0.04 -13.09
CA ILE A 38 5.44 -1.09 -14.08
C ILE A 38 4.11 -1.38 -14.79
N PHE A 39 3.09 -1.80 -14.06
CA PHE A 39 1.82 -2.22 -14.64
C PHE A 39 0.97 -1.05 -15.17
N GLY A 40 1.07 0.13 -14.57
CA GLY A 40 0.42 1.34 -15.08
C GLY A 40 0.96 1.75 -16.45
N LEU A 41 2.28 1.71 -16.64
CA LEU A 41 2.91 1.99 -17.94
C LEU A 41 2.69 0.85 -18.94
N MET A 42 2.76 -0.42 -18.52
CA MET A 42 2.47 -1.57 -19.39
C MET A 42 1.04 -1.49 -19.95
N ARG A 43 0.07 -1.01 -19.16
CA ARG A 43 -1.32 -0.88 -19.63
C ARG A 43 -1.51 0.22 -20.67
N LEU A 44 -0.58 1.15 -20.82
CA LEU A 44 -0.55 2.17 -21.86
C LEU A 44 0.16 1.71 -23.14
N SER A 45 0.72 0.49 -23.15
CA SER A 45 1.43 -0.06 -24.28
C SER A 45 0.48 -0.29 -25.48
N LYS A 46 1.00 -0.06 -26.68
CA LYS A 46 0.31 -0.41 -27.93
C LYS A 46 0.37 -1.91 -28.26
N ASN A 47 1.25 -2.66 -27.59
CA ASN A 47 1.37 -4.09 -27.76
C ASN A 47 0.24 -4.80 -26.98
N PRO A 48 -0.67 -5.54 -27.67
CA PRO A 48 -1.82 -6.16 -27.02
C PRO A 48 -1.44 -7.22 -25.98
N ILE A 49 -0.29 -7.88 -26.12
CA ILE A 49 0.19 -8.88 -25.17
C ILE A 49 0.60 -8.17 -23.86
N ILE A 50 1.39 -7.09 -23.95
CA ILE A 50 1.84 -6.33 -22.77
C ILE A 50 0.64 -5.69 -22.05
N GLN A 51 -0.27 -5.09 -22.84
CA GLN A 51 -1.50 -4.50 -22.30
C GLN A 51 -2.39 -5.56 -21.64
N GLY A 52 -2.57 -6.73 -22.29
CA GLY A 52 -3.38 -7.82 -21.78
C GLY A 52 -2.87 -8.41 -20.47
N THR A 53 -1.56 -8.64 -20.35
CA THR A 53 -0.95 -9.12 -19.10
C THR A 53 -1.11 -8.12 -17.95
N ALA A 54 -0.92 -6.82 -18.22
CA ALA A 54 -1.15 -5.80 -17.21
C ALA A 54 -2.63 -5.71 -16.81
N THR A 55 -3.54 -5.81 -17.76
CA THR A 55 -4.98 -5.81 -17.48
C THR A 55 -5.36 -7.01 -16.62
N ALA A 56 -4.92 -8.21 -16.97
CA ALA A 56 -5.22 -9.43 -16.21
C ALA A 56 -4.71 -9.34 -14.77
N TYR A 57 -3.49 -8.84 -14.57
CA TYR A 57 -2.95 -8.61 -13.23
C TYR A 57 -3.82 -7.62 -12.43
N ILE A 58 -4.12 -6.47 -13.01
CA ILE A 58 -4.87 -5.40 -12.33
C ILE A 58 -6.28 -5.87 -11.98
N GLU A 59 -6.97 -6.53 -12.91
CA GLU A 59 -8.34 -7.03 -12.67
C GLU A 59 -8.36 -8.15 -11.63
N PHE A 60 -7.39 -9.06 -11.64
CA PHE A 60 -7.28 -10.12 -10.65
C PHE A 60 -7.11 -9.57 -9.24
N PHE A 61 -6.10 -8.70 -9.01
CA PHE A 61 -5.81 -8.17 -7.67
C PHE A 61 -6.86 -7.19 -7.16
N ARG A 62 -7.51 -6.43 -8.03
CA ARG A 62 -8.62 -5.53 -7.66
C ARG A 62 -9.94 -6.25 -7.51
N GLY A 63 -10.15 -7.35 -8.22
CA GLY A 63 -11.37 -8.15 -8.18
C GLY A 63 -11.45 -9.14 -7.03
N THR A 64 -10.35 -9.33 -6.28
CA THR A 64 -10.28 -10.29 -5.18
C THR A 64 -10.00 -9.61 -3.84
N SER A 65 -10.43 -10.24 -2.75
CA SER A 65 -10.23 -9.69 -1.39
C SER A 65 -8.75 -9.75 -0.99
N LEU A 66 -8.22 -8.62 -0.48
CA LEU A 66 -6.87 -8.56 0.09
C LEU A 66 -6.65 -9.60 1.21
N LEU A 67 -7.66 -9.80 2.07
CA LEU A 67 -7.57 -10.80 3.14
C LEU A 67 -7.38 -12.21 2.60
N VAL A 68 -8.13 -12.57 1.55
CA VAL A 68 -8.01 -13.89 0.90
C VAL A 68 -6.64 -14.03 0.22
N GLN A 69 -6.15 -12.98 -0.43
CA GLN A 69 -4.81 -12.95 -1.03
C GLN A 69 -3.72 -13.15 0.04
N LEU A 70 -3.84 -12.49 1.21
CA LEU A 70 -2.92 -12.61 2.32
C LEU A 70 -2.88 -14.07 2.84
N PHE A 71 -4.03 -14.67 3.04
CA PHE A 71 -4.12 -16.08 3.47
C PHE A 71 -3.57 -17.03 2.41
N TRP A 72 -3.78 -16.73 1.12
CA TRP A 72 -3.25 -17.53 0.04
C TRP A 72 -1.71 -17.50 0.03
N PHE A 73 -1.09 -16.33 0.16
CA PHE A 73 0.36 -16.21 0.22
C PHE A 73 0.97 -16.88 1.45
N TYR A 74 0.29 -16.83 2.59
CA TYR A 74 0.83 -17.37 3.83
C TYR A 74 0.55 -18.87 4.04
N TYR A 75 -0.67 -19.33 3.74
CA TYR A 75 -1.08 -20.71 4.03
C TYR A 75 -1.05 -21.63 2.80
N VAL A 76 -1.31 -21.13 1.60
CA VAL A 76 -1.45 -21.97 0.40
C VAL A 76 -0.15 -22.06 -0.37
N LEU A 77 0.63 -20.97 -0.48
CA LEU A 77 1.88 -20.95 -1.22
C LEU A 77 2.92 -21.99 -0.75
N PRO A 78 3.02 -22.31 0.55
CA PRO A 78 3.90 -23.39 1.04
C PRO A 78 3.62 -24.77 0.44
N PHE A 79 2.40 -25.08 0.05
CA PHE A 79 2.07 -26.35 -0.63
C PHE A 79 2.73 -26.47 -2.02
N PHE A 80 3.13 -25.35 -2.60
CA PHE A 80 3.89 -25.29 -3.86
C PHE A 80 5.42 -25.21 -3.63
N GLY A 81 5.88 -25.42 -2.39
CA GLY A 81 7.30 -25.40 -2.02
C GLY A 81 7.88 -24.00 -1.75
N ILE A 82 7.05 -22.95 -1.75
CA ILE A 82 7.48 -21.56 -1.49
C ILE A 82 6.97 -21.12 -0.12
N THR A 83 7.82 -21.15 0.89
CA THR A 83 7.47 -20.68 2.24
C THR A 83 7.89 -19.22 2.41
N LEU A 84 6.92 -18.37 2.73
CA LEU A 84 7.18 -16.97 3.08
C LEU A 84 7.01 -16.78 4.59
N GLU A 85 7.91 -16.03 5.20
CA GLU A 85 7.70 -15.55 6.57
C GLU A 85 6.46 -14.65 6.61
N ALA A 86 5.77 -14.63 7.76
CA ALA A 86 4.53 -13.88 7.94
C ALA A 86 4.67 -12.39 7.54
N PHE A 87 5.78 -11.75 7.92
CA PHE A 87 6.07 -10.36 7.54
C PHE A 87 6.16 -10.20 6.01
N THR A 88 6.92 -11.06 5.35
CA THR A 88 7.12 -11.02 3.90
C THR A 88 5.81 -11.32 3.15
N ALA A 89 5.04 -12.31 3.60
CA ALA A 89 3.72 -12.61 3.03
C ALA A 89 2.78 -11.41 3.13
N GLY A 90 2.78 -10.71 4.27
CA GLY A 90 2.02 -9.48 4.49
C GLY A 90 2.42 -8.37 3.52
N VAL A 91 3.73 -8.09 3.42
CA VAL A 91 4.28 -7.06 2.53
C VAL A 91 3.95 -7.36 1.07
N VAL A 92 4.12 -8.61 0.64
CA VAL A 92 3.84 -9.02 -0.75
C VAL A 92 2.35 -8.92 -1.07
N ALA A 93 1.48 -9.45 -0.20
CA ALA A 93 0.03 -9.39 -0.42
C ALA A 93 -0.47 -7.94 -0.53
N ILE A 94 -0.11 -7.10 0.44
CA ILE A 94 -0.50 -5.69 0.46
C ILE A 94 0.12 -4.95 -0.73
N GLY A 95 1.42 -5.12 -0.98
CA GLY A 95 2.12 -4.44 -2.06
C GLY A 95 1.58 -4.79 -3.45
N MET A 96 1.24 -6.06 -3.71
CA MET A 96 0.65 -6.50 -4.97
C MET A 96 -0.78 -6.00 -5.13
N ASN A 97 -1.60 -6.07 -4.10
CA ASN A 97 -2.97 -5.58 -4.15
C ASN A 97 -3.02 -4.07 -4.40
N PHE A 98 -2.34 -3.28 -3.55
CA PHE A 98 -2.28 -1.82 -3.69
C PHE A 98 -1.53 -1.38 -4.96
N GLY A 99 -0.58 -2.18 -5.44
CA GLY A 99 0.09 -1.99 -6.72
C GLY A 99 -0.87 -2.00 -7.91
N ALA A 100 -1.89 -2.85 -7.87
CA ALA A 100 -2.93 -2.89 -8.90
C ALA A 100 -3.82 -1.63 -8.88
N TYR A 101 -4.18 -1.11 -7.70
CA TYR A 101 -4.90 0.17 -7.58
C TYR A 101 -4.03 1.34 -8.04
N GLY A 102 -2.76 1.37 -7.60
CA GLY A 102 -1.81 2.41 -8.01
C GLY A 102 -1.52 2.42 -9.51
N ALA A 103 -1.53 1.26 -10.18
CA ALA A 103 -1.36 1.18 -11.63
C ALA A 103 -2.45 1.95 -12.38
N GLU A 104 -3.71 1.93 -11.90
CA GLU A 104 -4.79 2.73 -12.46
C GLU A 104 -4.60 4.23 -12.20
N ILE A 105 -4.06 4.60 -11.03
CA ILE A 105 -3.73 6.00 -10.73
C ILE A 105 -2.67 6.51 -11.70
N VAL A 106 -1.61 5.73 -11.93
CA VAL A 106 -0.55 6.07 -12.90
C VAL A 106 -1.12 6.19 -14.30
N ARG A 107 -1.92 5.21 -14.74
CA ARG A 107 -2.57 5.25 -16.06
C ARG A 107 -3.48 6.47 -16.21
N GLY A 108 -4.33 6.73 -15.21
CA GLY A 108 -5.22 7.89 -15.18
C GLY A 108 -4.46 9.20 -15.26
N GLY A 109 -3.36 9.34 -14.52
CA GLY A 109 -2.49 10.51 -14.55
C GLY A 109 -1.89 10.79 -15.94
N VAL A 110 -1.43 9.74 -16.64
CA VAL A 110 -0.91 9.89 -18.01
C VAL A 110 -2.01 10.32 -18.97
N LEU A 111 -3.20 9.75 -18.87
CA LEU A 111 -4.33 10.06 -19.74
C LEU A 111 -4.93 11.44 -19.47
N ALA A 112 -4.76 11.98 -18.27
CA ALA A 112 -5.24 13.30 -17.89
C ALA A 112 -4.44 14.44 -18.53
N VAL A 113 -3.23 14.20 -19.04
CA VAL A 113 -2.43 15.22 -19.71
C VAL A 113 -3.08 15.58 -21.06
N PRO A 114 -3.41 16.90 -21.27
CA PRO A 114 -4.08 17.34 -22.49
C PRO A 114 -3.32 16.96 -23.76
N LYS A 115 -4.03 16.54 -24.81
CA LYS A 115 -3.44 16.14 -26.10
C LYS A 115 -2.54 17.26 -26.69
N GLY A 116 -2.93 18.52 -26.56
CA GLY A 116 -2.13 19.66 -27.02
C GLY A 116 -0.71 19.72 -26.43
N GLN A 117 -0.49 19.19 -25.22
CA GLN A 117 0.86 19.10 -24.64
C GLN A 117 1.72 18.06 -25.39
N TRP A 118 1.10 16.97 -25.82
CA TRP A 118 1.76 15.93 -26.63
C TRP A 118 2.06 16.44 -28.04
N GLU A 119 1.10 17.11 -28.66
CA GLU A 119 1.21 17.68 -30.02
C GLU A 119 2.22 18.83 -30.07
N GLY A 120 2.18 19.75 -29.10
CA GLY A 120 3.14 20.86 -29.00
C GLY A 120 4.58 20.36 -28.80
N ALA A 121 4.76 19.31 -27.97
CA ALA A 121 6.07 18.70 -27.80
C ALA A 121 6.58 17.99 -29.06
N PHE A 122 5.67 17.43 -29.85
CA PHE A 122 5.99 16.85 -31.15
C PHE A 122 6.38 17.92 -32.18
N ALA A 123 5.62 19.02 -32.25
CA ALA A 123 5.91 20.16 -33.15
C ALA A 123 7.28 20.80 -32.87
N LEU A 124 7.73 20.78 -31.60
CA LEU A 124 9.07 21.23 -31.21
C LEU A 124 10.18 20.19 -31.46
N ASN A 125 9.89 19.11 -32.18
CA ASN A 125 10.82 18.02 -32.48
C ASN A 125 11.48 17.40 -31.24
N PHE A 126 10.77 17.35 -30.10
CA PHE A 126 11.29 16.67 -28.93
C PHE A 126 11.31 15.15 -29.12
N THR A 127 12.45 14.55 -28.84
CA THR A 127 12.54 13.08 -28.77
C THR A 127 11.56 12.52 -27.74
N PRO A 128 11.07 11.29 -27.89
CA PRO A 128 10.12 10.68 -26.94
C PRO A 128 10.57 10.77 -25.48
N ALA A 129 11.86 10.51 -25.23
CA ALA A 129 12.43 10.61 -23.88
C ALA A 129 12.44 12.05 -23.34
N LYS A 130 12.82 13.03 -24.18
CA LYS A 130 12.84 14.46 -23.78
C LYS A 130 11.43 14.98 -23.53
N ARG A 131 10.45 14.59 -24.36
CA ARG A 131 9.04 14.92 -24.18
C ARG A 131 8.49 14.37 -22.88
N MET A 132 8.74 13.07 -22.60
CA MET A 132 8.30 12.45 -21.37
C MET A 132 8.91 13.15 -20.15
N ARG A 133 10.24 13.31 -20.10
CA ARG A 133 10.94 13.84 -18.93
C ARG A 133 10.69 15.33 -18.66
N LYS A 134 10.60 16.16 -19.71
CA LYS A 134 10.52 17.63 -19.55
C LYS A 134 9.11 18.19 -19.54
N ILE A 135 8.13 17.49 -20.15
CA ILE A 135 6.77 18.01 -20.32
C ILE A 135 5.76 17.15 -19.60
N ILE A 136 5.77 15.83 -19.85
CA ILE A 136 4.70 14.95 -19.42
C ILE A 136 4.83 14.59 -17.94
N ILE A 137 5.97 14.04 -17.50
CA ILE A 137 6.17 13.62 -16.11
C ILE A 137 5.94 14.77 -15.10
N PRO A 138 6.45 16.00 -15.32
CA PRO A 138 6.19 17.10 -14.38
C PRO A 138 4.70 17.47 -14.24
N GLN A 139 3.89 17.24 -15.28
CA GLN A 139 2.45 17.47 -15.24
C GLN A 139 1.68 16.30 -14.61
N ILE A 140 2.15 15.06 -14.81
CA ILE A 140 1.53 13.86 -14.22
C ILE A 140 1.71 13.85 -12.71
N PHE A 141 2.87 14.23 -12.20
CA PHE A 141 3.23 14.13 -10.79
C PHE A 141 2.20 14.80 -9.87
N PRO A 142 1.82 16.09 -10.04
CA PRO A 142 0.81 16.71 -9.21
C PRO A 142 -0.59 16.11 -9.38
N ILE A 143 -0.89 15.46 -10.50
CA ILE A 143 -2.17 14.78 -10.74
C ILE A 143 -2.25 13.46 -9.97
N ILE A 144 -1.13 12.72 -9.93
CA ILE A 144 -1.06 11.41 -9.27
C ILE A 144 -0.92 11.54 -7.75
N LEU A 145 -0.26 12.59 -7.27
CA LEU A 145 0.12 12.71 -5.86
C LEU A 145 -1.07 12.65 -4.89
N PRO A 146 -2.19 13.38 -5.08
CA PRO A 146 -3.32 13.31 -4.15
C PRO A 146 -3.96 11.92 -4.08
N PRO A 147 -4.32 11.24 -5.18
CA PRO A 147 -4.87 9.90 -5.11
C PRO A 147 -3.87 8.86 -4.58
N ALA A 148 -2.56 9.02 -4.85
CA ALA A 148 -1.54 8.14 -4.28
C ALA A 148 -1.39 8.32 -2.77
N ALA A 149 -1.48 9.54 -2.25
CA ALA A 149 -1.50 9.81 -0.82
C ALA A 149 -2.71 9.16 -0.14
N ASN A 150 -3.91 9.31 -0.70
CA ASN A 150 -5.10 8.64 -0.20
C ASN A 150 -4.95 7.11 -0.20
N LEU A 151 -4.41 6.55 -1.29
CA LEU A 151 -4.15 5.11 -1.39
C LEU A 151 -3.16 4.64 -0.30
N THR A 152 -2.15 5.44 0.04
CA THR A 152 -1.19 5.12 1.11
C THR A 152 -1.84 5.17 2.49
N VAL A 153 -2.81 6.06 2.73
CA VAL A 153 -3.62 6.05 3.96
C VAL A 153 -4.47 4.78 4.06
N GLU A 154 -5.06 4.34 2.96
CA GLU A 154 -5.80 3.07 2.90
C GLU A 154 -4.88 1.87 3.14
N LEU A 155 -3.67 1.89 2.57
CA LEU A 155 -2.63 0.88 2.81
C LEU A 155 -2.27 0.82 4.30
N LEU A 156 -2.07 1.95 4.98
CA LEU A 156 -1.83 1.98 6.42
C LEU A 156 -2.94 1.26 7.20
N LYS A 157 -4.21 1.48 6.86
CA LYS A 157 -5.32 0.78 7.50
C LYS A 157 -5.31 -0.72 7.20
N ALA A 158 -4.92 -1.09 5.98
CA ALA A 158 -4.83 -2.48 5.56
C ALA A 158 -3.69 -3.24 6.25
N THR A 159 -2.65 -2.55 6.78
CA THR A 159 -1.60 -3.24 7.55
C THR A 159 -2.15 -3.97 8.77
N ALA A 160 -3.26 -3.53 9.36
CA ALA A 160 -3.91 -4.22 10.49
C ALA A 160 -4.30 -5.69 10.16
N LEU A 161 -4.46 -6.03 8.88
CA LEU A 161 -4.78 -7.41 8.46
C LEU A 161 -3.62 -8.38 8.67
N VAL A 162 -2.38 -7.91 8.75
CA VAL A 162 -1.21 -8.80 8.93
C VAL A 162 -1.20 -9.45 10.32
N ALA A 163 -1.94 -8.88 11.30
CA ALA A 163 -2.18 -9.51 12.58
C ALA A 163 -2.82 -10.91 12.47
N LEU A 164 -3.56 -11.16 11.38
CA LEU A 164 -4.26 -12.42 11.14
C LEU A 164 -3.32 -13.54 10.65
N VAL A 165 -2.13 -13.20 10.20
CA VAL A 165 -1.05 -14.14 9.84
C VAL A 165 0.11 -14.07 10.82
N THR A 166 -0.19 -13.77 12.08
CA THR A 166 0.75 -13.81 13.23
C THR A 166 1.88 -12.77 13.19
N VAL A 167 1.78 -11.74 12.37
CA VAL A 167 2.70 -10.60 12.45
C VAL A 167 2.37 -9.78 13.68
N VAL A 168 3.39 -9.58 14.53
CA VAL A 168 3.26 -8.80 15.77
C VAL A 168 3.29 -7.29 15.42
N ASP A 169 2.16 -6.81 14.91
CA ASP A 169 1.90 -5.41 14.61
C ASP A 169 1.14 -4.72 15.76
N LEU A 170 0.81 -3.44 15.60
CA LEU A 170 0.05 -2.68 16.59
C LEU A 170 -1.32 -3.30 16.90
N THR A 171 -2.01 -3.83 15.91
CA THR A 171 -3.34 -4.47 16.08
C THR A 171 -3.22 -5.80 16.82
N PHE A 172 -2.18 -6.59 16.53
CA PHE A 172 -1.88 -7.83 17.23
C PHE A 172 -1.62 -7.58 18.71
N GLU A 173 -0.75 -6.60 19.04
CA GLU A 173 -0.43 -6.23 20.42
C GLU A 173 -1.67 -5.73 21.17
N ALA A 174 -2.46 -4.84 20.54
CA ALA A 174 -3.71 -4.38 21.16
C ALA A 174 -4.67 -5.55 21.49
N LYS A 175 -4.78 -6.53 20.60
CA LYS A 175 -5.60 -7.73 20.81
C LYS A 175 -5.03 -8.61 21.91
N GLN A 176 -3.72 -8.80 21.96
CA GLN A 176 -3.05 -9.61 22.98
C GLN A 176 -3.21 -9.00 24.37
N ILE A 177 -2.98 -7.70 24.52
CA ILE A 177 -3.17 -6.99 25.77
C ILE A 177 -4.65 -7.06 26.21
N ASN A 178 -5.57 -6.85 25.29
CA ASN A 178 -7.00 -6.97 25.57
C ASN A 178 -7.40 -8.39 26.08
N SER A 179 -6.79 -9.42 25.55
CA SER A 179 -7.09 -10.82 25.97
C SER A 179 -6.70 -11.10 27.43
N ILE A 180 -5.74 -10.36 27.97
CA ILE A 180 -5.25 -10.49 29.35
C ILE A 180 -5.97 -9.52 30.28
N THR A 181 -6.17 -8.27 29.84
CA THR A 181 -6.65 -7.17 30.72
C THR A 181 -8.16 -6.96 30.66
N TRP A 182 -8.82 -7.41 29.58
CA TRP A 182 -10.26 -7.16 29.30
C TRP A 182 -10.63 -5.68 29.17
N LEU A 183 -9.63 -4.79 29.00
CA LEU A 183 -9.79 -3.34 28.88
C LEU A 183 -9.93 -2.94 27.40
N SER A 184 -10.97 -3.42 26.73
CA SER A 184 -11.16 -3.26 25.29
C SER A 184 -11.16 -1.80 24.81
N ALA A 185 -11.80 -0.89 25.56
CA ALA A 185 -11.88 0.52 25.19
C ALA A 185 -10.50 1.19 25.21
N GLN A 186 -9.68 0.90 26.21
CA GLN A 186 -8.33 1.45 26.35
C GLN A 186 -7.38 0.85 25.30
N CYS A 187 -7.38 -0.48 25.10
CA CYS A 187 -6.50 -1.16 24.15
C CYS A 187 -6.76 -0.70 22.71
N PHE A 188 -7.99 -0.81 22.26
CA PHE A 188 -8.34 -0.45 20.88
C PHE A 188 -8.43 1.06 20.68
N GLY A 189 -8.80 1.82 21.70
CA GLY A 189 -8.78 3.29 21.69
C GLY A 189 -7.36 3.83 21.50
N THR A 190 -6.38 3.29 22.24
CA THR A 190 -4.96 3.66 22.08
C THR A 190 -4.44 3.28 20.69
N ALA A 191 -4.74 2.07 20.20
CA ALA A 191 -4.36 1.66 18.85
C ALA A 191 -4.96 2.60 17.79
N LEU A 192 -6.24 2.97 17.91
CA LEU A 192 -6.91 3.91 17.01
C LEU A 192 -6.20 5.28 17.00
N LEU A 193 -5.86 5.81 18.17
CA LEU A 193 -5.13 7.08 18.29
C LEU A 193 -3.75 7.00 17.62
N ILE A 194 -3.02 5.91 17.81
CA ILE A 194 -1.71 5.72 17.18
C ILE A 194 -1.84 5.66 15.66
N TYR A 195 -2.79 4.86 15.11
CA TYR A 195 -3.06 4.83 13.66
C TYR A 195 -3.44 6.21 13.12
N TYR A 196 -4.26 6.97 13.86
CA TYR A 196 -4.64 8.33 13.47
C TYR A 196 -3.43 9.27 13.44
N ILE A 197 -2.56 9.23 14.46
CA ILE A 197 -1.34 10.03 14.53
C ILE A 197 -0.41 9.69 13.36
N ILE A 198 -0.18 8.40 13.08
CA ILE A 198 0.65 7.97 11.95
C ILE A 198 0.07 8.50 10.63
N SER A 199 -1.25 8.38 10.45
CA SER A 199 -1.93 8.86 9.24
C SER A 199 -1.77 10.38 9.07
N ARG A 200 -1.94 11.16 10.12
CA ARG A 200 -1.86 12.64 10.05
C ARG A 200 -0.43 13.14 9.85
N PHE A 201 0.55 12.54 10.55
CA PHE A 201 1.93 13.03 10.49
C PHE A 201 2.69 12.59 9.25
N PHE A 202 2.44 11.38 8.75
CA PHE A 202 3.25 10.80 7.66
C PHE A 202 2.59 10.84 6.29
N LEU A 203 1.26 10.96 6.21
CA LEU A 203 0.53 10.70 4.97
C LEU A 203 -0.39 11.84 4.50
N VAL A 204 -0.69 12.80 5.37
CA VAL A 204 -1.53 13.96 5.03
C VAL A 204 -0.72 15.21 5.26
N PRO A 205 -0.29 15.90 4.18
CA PRO A 205 0.39 17.19 4.30
C PRO A 205 -0.53 18.29 4.85
#